data_fb3f9a4918dec9082ab6a50247257fde
#
_entry.id   fb3f9a4918dec9082ab6a50247257fde
#
_cell.length_a   1.000
_cell.length_b   1.000
_cell.length_c   1.000
_cell.angle_alpha   90.00
_cell.angle_beta   90.00
_cell.angle_gamma   90.00
#
_symmetry.space_group_name_H-M   'P 1'
#
loop_
_entity.id
_entity.type
_entity.pdbx_description
1 polymer ?
#
loop_
_entity_poly.entity_id
_entity_poly.type
_entity_poly.pdbx_seq_one_letter_code
_entity_poly.pdbx_strand_id
1 'polypeptide(L)'
;MERFFTLGKTSNFRHMGGYQTAAGATTRADRLYRSGYVNAPTAEVHETFARLGIATVYDFRSPIEREKNPLAVATDVAVVELGMLVASVENLWNMLLAEGLTPAGAEKIMGDRYLELTREEIPGYRTMFQHMVASDGGALVMCSFGKDRAGIASALLLSALGVLPEQVEADYLLSAVAYADEDAAIGKFEQFFSAQGLPVDRDIVLPILDARPQYLNVAFDLIDREAGGMDRFLHTELGMGPTEREQLARRFTRPQN
;
A
#
# COMPACT_ATOMS: atom_id res chain seq x y z
N MET A 1 -1.82 21.13 -5.32
CA MET A 1 -2.54 20.03 -6.03
C MET A 1 -3.28 19.24 -4.97
N GLU A 2 -4.53 18.92 -5.21
CA GLU A 2 -5.32 18.07 -4.32
C GLU A 2 -4.68 16.69 -4.20
N ARG A 3 -4.58 16.16 -2.98
CA ARG A 3 -3.84 14.92 -2.73
C ARG A 3 -4.62 13.68 -3.13
N PHE A 4 -5.92 13.64 -2.85
CA PHE A 4 -6.80 12.53 -3.17
C PHE A 4 -7.49 12.73 -4.51
N PHE A 5 -7.72 11.65 -5.24
CA PHE A 5 -8.41 11.63 -6.51
C PHE A 5 -9.67 10.78 -6.43
N THR A 6 -10.70 11.20 -7.12
CA THR A 6 -11.88 10.37 -7.37
C THR A 6 -11.68 9.60 -8.67
N LEU A 7 -11.92 8.28 -8.63
CA LEU A 7 -11.90 7.38 -9.79
C LEU A 7 -12.91 6.26 -9.56
N GLY A 8 -14.14 6.46 -10.00
CA GLY A 8 -15.25 5.55 -9.76
C GLY A 8 -15.43 5.23 -8.27
N LYS A 9 -15.35 3.94 -7.91
CA LYS A 9 -15.41 3.46 -6.51
C LYS A 9 -14.04 3.10 -5.95
N THR A 10 -12.95 3.54 -6.59
CA THR A 10 -11.58 3.30 -6.14
C THR A 10 -11.34 4.02 -4.83
N SER A 11 -10.99 3.27 -3.79
CA SER A 11 -10.68 3.83 -2.48
C SER A 11 -9.22 4.27 -2.37
N ASN A 12 -8.93 5.21 -1.47
CA ASN A 12 -7.58 5.56 -1.06
C ASN A 12 -6.65 5.99 -2.21
N PHE A 13 -7.21 6.48 -3.32
CA PHE A 13 -6.42 6.89 -4.48
C PHE A 13 -5.84 8.29 -4.26
N ARG A 14 -4.52 8.38 -4.18
CA ARG A 14 -3.80 9.63 -3.92
C ARG A 14 -2.41 9.64 -4.50
N HIS A 15 -1.82 10.85 -4.63
CA HIS A 15 -0.38 10.99 -4.90
C HIS A 15 0.44 10.95 -3.59
N MET A 16 1.68 10.49 -3.68
CA MET A 16 2.67 10.47 -2.60
C MET A 16 3.73 11.57 -2.78
N GLY A 17 3.33 12.71 -3.29
CA GLY A 17 4.22 13.85 -3.52
C GLY A 17 4.15 14.91 -2.42
N GLY A 18 5.18 15.76 -2.38
CA GLY A 18 5.27 16.87 -1.43
C GLY A 18 5.97 16.52 -0.11
N TYR A 19 6.49 15.31 0.04
CA TYR A 19 7.26 14.88 1.20
C TYR A 19 8.72 15.28 1.06
N GLN A 20 9.30 15.82 2.14
CA GLN A 20 10.70 16.25 2.19
C GLN A 20 11.62 15.05 2.40
N THR A 21 12.75 15.07 1.71
CA THR A 21 13.82 14.11 1.90
C THR A 21 14.96 14.70 2.74
N ALA A 22 15.73 13.84 3.41
CA ALA A 22 16.91 14.24 4.18
C ALA A 22 17.96 14.95 3.31
N ALA A 23 17.95 14.74 2.00
CA ALA A 23 18.84 15.41 1.04
C ALA A 23 18.32 16.78 0.57
N GLY A 24 17.24 17.32 1.15
CA GLY A 24 16.66 18.62 0.78
C GLY A 24 15.88 18.62 -0.54
N ALA A 25 15.47 17.46 -1.02
CA ALA A 25 14.57 17.32 -2.17
C ALA A 25 13.13 17.08 -1.70
N THR A 26 12.18 17.07 -2.64
CA THR A 26 10.77 16.81 -2.37
C THR A 26 10.23 15.74 -3.34
N THR A 27 9.42 14.81 -2.85
CA THR A 27 8.77 13.81 -3.71
C THR A 27 7.81 14.47 -4.70
N ARG A 28 7.74 13.92 -5.92
CA ARG A 28 6.94 14.48 -7.02
C ARG A 28 5.49 14.02 -6.93
N ALA A 29 4.55 14.97 -6.98
CA ALA A 29 3.12 14.70 -6.95
C ALA A 29 2.56 14.12 -8.27
N ASP A 30 3.34 14.23 -9.35
CA ASP A 30 2.99 13.79 -10.71
C ASP A 30 3.65 12.45 -11.10
N ARG A 31 4.20 11.71 -10.14
CA ARG A 31 4.98 10.48 -10.44
C ARG A 31 4.68 9.30 -9.53
N LEU A 32 4.27 9.53 -8.29
CA LEU A 32 4.04 8.48 -7.31
C LEU A 32 2.62 8.50 -6.80
N TYR A 33 1.95 7.37 -6.92
CA TYR A 33 0.55 7.19 -6.53
C TYR A 33 0.39 5.91 -5.72
N ARG A 34 -0.66 5.88 -4.90
CA ARG A 34 -1.15 4.66 -4.26
C ARG A 34 -2.66 4.63 -4.25
N SER A 35 -3.24 3.41 -4.23
CA SER A 35 -4.69 3.23 -4.18
C SER A 35 -5.09 1.88 -3.61
N GLY A 36 -6.38 1.75 -3.28
CA GLY A 36 -7.07 0.48 -3.26
C GLY A 36 -7.26 -0.06 -4.67
N TYR A 37 -7.99 -1.15 -4.77
CA TYR A 37 -8.36 -1.73 -6.06
C TYR A 37 -9.05 -0.69 -6.96
N VAL A 38 -8.55 -0.56 -8.18
CA VAL A 38 -9.11 0.36 -9.17
C VAL A 38 -10.45 -0.17 -9.65
N ASN A 39 -11.52 0.48 -9.22
CA ASN A 39 -12.91 0.11 -9.47
C ASN A 39 -13.66 1.27 -10.14
N ALA A 40 -13.47 1.39 -11.44
CA ALA A 40 -14.08 2.42 -12.27
C ALA A 40 -14.32 1.88 -13.69
N PRO A 41 -15.20 2.53 -14.48
CA PRO A 41 -15.33 2.22 -15.90
C PRO A 41 -13.98 2.32 -16.63
N THR A 42 -13.70 1.37 -17.52
CA THR A 42 -12.41 1.27 -18.23
C THR A 42 -12.02 2.59 -18.92
N ALA A 43 -12.95 3.27 -19.55
CA ALA A 43 -12.68 4.57 -20.21
C ALA A 43 -12.21 5.65 -19.20
N GLU A 44 -12.82 5.70 -18.02
CA GLU A 44 -12.43 6.63 -16.94
C GLU A 44 -11.04 6.31 -16.40
N VAL A 45 -10.71 5.01 -16.27
CA VAL A 45 -9.36 4.57 -15.87
C VAL A 45 -8.33 5.02 -16.89
N HIS A 46 -8.56 4.77 -18.19
CA HIS A 46 -7.65 5.17 -19.26
C HIS A 46 -7.41 6.69 -19.27
N GLU A 47 -8.48 7.49 -19.24
CA GLU A 47 -8.37 8.95 -19.21
C GLU A 47 -7.60 9.44 -17.97
N THR A 48 -7.93 8.90 -16.79
CA THR A 48 -7.29 9.32 -15.54
C THR A 48 -5.82 8.93 -15.52
N PHE A 49 -5.46 7.71 -15.94
CA PHE A 49 -4.08 7.26 -15.95
C PHE A 49 -3.24 8.05 -16.96
N ALA A 50 -3.77 8.32 -18.16
CA ALA A 50 -3.12 9.17 -19.14
C ALA A 50 -2.89 10.60 -18.61
N ARG A 51 -3.90 11.21 -18.01
CA ARG A 51 -3.82 12.55 -17.41
C ARG A 51 -2.81 12.63 -16.26
N LEU A 52 -2.69 11.59 -15.45
CA LEU A 52 -1.75 11.51 -14.31
C LEU A 52 -0.38 10.98 -14.72
N GLY A 53 -0.19 10.53 -15.96
CA GLY A 53 1.05 9.96 -16.44
C GLY A 53 1.41 8.63 -15.77
N ILE A 54 0.41 7.85 -15.30
CA ILE A 54 0.60 6.53 -14.71
C ILE A 54 0.93 5.55 -15.83
N ALA A 55 2.19 5.09 -15.85
CA ALA A 55 2.69 4.15 -16.86
C ALA A 55 2.82 2.72 -16.32
N THR A 56 2.89 2.55 -14.98
CA THR A 56 3.04 1.23 -14.37
C THR A 56 2.17 1.11 -13.12
N VAL A 57 1.48 -0.02 -13.01
CA VAL A 57 0.75 -0.44 -11.81
C VAL A 57 1.50 -1.58 -11.14
N TYR A 58 1.82 -1.43 -9.87
CA TYR A 58 2.40 -2.45 -9.00
C TYR A 58 1.29 -3.05 -8.15
N ASP A 59 0.80 -4.22 -8.55
CA ASP A 59 -0.39 -4.86 -7.99
C ASP A 59 -0.02 -5.92 -6.94
N PHE A 60 -0.17 -5.58 -5.67
CA PHE A 60 0.06 -6.46 -4.52
C PHE A 60 -1.16 -7.33 -4.15
N ARG A 61 -2.15 -7.45 -5.02
CA ARG A 61 -3.28 -8.37 -4.79
C ARG A 61 -2.88 -9.81 -5.05
N SER A 62 -3.52 -10.73 -4.33
CA SER A 62 -3.35 -12.16 -4.59
C SER A 62 -3.91 -12.56 -5.96
N PRO A 63 -3.50 -13.71 -6.53
CA PRO A 63 -4.08 -14.23 -7.77
C PRO A 63 -5.60 -14.34 -7.72
N ILE A 64 -6.17 -14.80 -6.61
CA ILE A 64 -7.62 -14.94 -6.42
C ILE A 64 -8.32 -13.57 -6.43
N GLU A 65 -7.73 -12.55 -5.79
CA GLU A 65 -8.29 -11.20 -5.81
C GLU A 65 -8.26 -10.60 -7.22
N ARG A 66 -7.21 -10.88 -8.00
CA ARG A 66 -7.09 -10.43 -9.41
C ARG A 66 -8.08 -11.13 -10.32
N GLU A 67 -8.27 -12.44 -10.14
CA GLU A 67 -9.24 -13.22 -10.90
C GLU A 67 -10.68 -12.74 -10.65
N LYS A 68 -11.02 -12.50 -9.37
CA LYS A 68 -12.36 -12.01 -9.01
C LYS A 68 -12.62 -10.57 -9.48
N ASN A 69 -11.58 -9.75 -9.52
CA ASN A 69 -11.67 -8.34 -9.85
C ASN A 69 -10.52 -7.96 -10.80
N PRO A 70 -10.58 -8.34 -12.08
CA PRO A 70 -9.53 -8.04 -13.04
C PRO A 70 -9.33 -6.53 -13.20
N LEU A 71 -8.07 -6.11 -13.31
CA LEU A 71 -7.70 -4.73 -13.55
C LEU A 71 -7.78 -4.41 -15.04
N ALA A 72 -8.63 -3.46 -15.41
CA ALA A 72 -8.76 -3.00 -16.79
C ALA A 72 -7.96 -1.70 -16.98
N VAL A 73 -6.79 -1.80 -17.60
CA VAL A 73 -5.93 -0.66 -17.97
C VAL A 73 -5.68 -0.62 -19.48
N ALA A 74 -5.22 0.51 -19.98
CA ALA A 74 -4.82 0.65 -21.37
C ALA A 74 -3.58 -0.22 -21.68
N THR A 75 -3.40 -0.58 -22.94
CA THR A 75 -2.32 -1.49 -23.38
C THR A 75 -0.90 -0.92 -23.22
N ASP A 76 -0.78 0.38 -23.08
CA ASP A 76 0.46 1.10 -22.80
C ASP A 76 0.79 1.25 -21.32
N VAL A 77 -0.10 0.78 -20.44
CA VAL A 77 0.15 0.73 -19.00
C VAL A 77 0.63 -0.66 -18.61
N ALA A 78 1.84 -0.75 -18.09
CA ALA A 78 2.39 -2.00 -17.59
C ALA A 78 1.73 -2.39 -16.25
N VAL A 79 1.41 -3.67 -16.09
CA VAL A 79 0.95 -4.23 -14.80
C VAL A 79 1.98 -5.22 -14.31
N VAL A 80 2.60 -4.93 -13.17
CA VAL A 80 3.53 -5.81 -12.48
C VAL A 80 2.78 -6.49 -11.35
N GLU A 81 2.46 -7.76 -11.55
CA GLU A 81 1.76 -8.57 -10.55
C GLU A 81 2.75 -9.08 -9.51
N LEU A 82 2.60 -8.62 -8.27
CA LEU A 82 3.54 -8.88 -7.19
C LEU A 82 3.02 -9.91 -6.17
N GLY A 83 1.82 -10.27 -6.26
CA GLY A 83 1.02 -11.28 -5.56
C GLY A 83 1.54 -11.84 -4.24
N MET A 84 0.69 -11.75 -3.22
CA MET A 84 0.87 -12.45 -1.96
C MET A 84 0.61 -13.96 -2.07
N LEU A 85 1.22 -14.72 -1.18
CA LEU A 85 0.84 -16.10 -0.92
C LEU A 85 -0.63 -16.19 -0.50
N VAL A 86 -1.40 -17.03 -1.20
CA VAL A 86 -2.85 -17.19 -1.01
C VAL A 86 -3.21 -17.55 0.43
N ALA A 87 -2.39 -18.39 1.07
CA ALA A 87 -2.61 -18.88 2.43
C ALA A 87 -2.70 -17.76 3.48
N SER A 88 -1.95 -16.67 3.32
CA SER A 88 -1.96 -15.59 4.32
C SER A 88 -3.24 -14.75 4.30
N VAL A 89 -3.93 -14.63 3.15
CA VAL A 89 -5.23 -13.93 3.06
C VAL A 89 -6.35 -14.77 3.65
N GLU A 90 -6.37 -16.07 3.36
CA GLU A 90 -7.36 -16.99 3.92
C GLU A 90 -7.23 -17.12 5.43
N ASN A 91 -5.99 -17.20 5.95
CA ASN A 91 -5.75 -17.25 7.39
C ASN A 91 -6.25 -15.98 8.09
N LEU A 92 -6.02 -14.80 7.53
CA LEU A 92 -6.54 -13.56 8.10
C LEU A 92 -8.06 -13.62 8.27
N TRP A 93 -8.80 -14.01 7.22
CA TRP A 93 -10.25 -14.12 7.29
C TRP A 93 -10.70 -15.15 8.32
N ASN A 94 -10.08 -16.32 8.36
CA ASN A 94 -10.40 -17.37 9.34
C ASN A 94 -10.16 -16.89 10.78
N MET A 95 -9.10 -16.13 11.03
CA MET A 95 -8.81 -15.57 12.34
C MET A 95 -9.82 -14.50 12.75
N LEU A 96 -10.28 -13.67 11.80
CA LEU A 96 -11.29 -12.64 12.03
C LEU A 96 -12.71 -13.21 12.23
N LEU A 97 -12.94 -14.44 11.75
CA LEU A 97 -14.21 -15.17 11.91
C LEU A 97 -14.23 -16.05 13.18
N ALA A 98 -13.15 -16.07 13.97
CA ALA A 98 -13.08 -16.90 15.16
C ALA A 98 -14.09 -16.46 16.24
N GLU A 99 -14.82 -17.43 16.82
CA GLU A 99 -15.70 -17.15 17.94
C GLU A 99 -14.94 -16.53 19.12
N GLY A 100 -15.55 -15.55 19.77
CA GLY A 100 -14.96 -14.88 20.93
C GLY A 100 -13.83 -13.90 20.62
N LEU A 101 -13.67 -13.50 19.35
CA LEU A 101 -12.73 -12.44 19.00
C LEU A 101 -13.06 -11.15 19.75
N THR A 102 -12.05 -10.52 20.32
CA THR A 102 -12.15 -9.23 21.02
C THR A 102 -11.49 -8.11 20.18
N PRO A 103 -11.81 -6.83 20.46
CA PRO A 103 -11.12 -5.70 19.80
C PRO A 103 -9.59 -5.78 19.93
N ALA A 104 -9.07 -6.12 21.10
CA ALA A 104 -7.64 -6.32 21.32
C ALA A 104 -7.09 -7.53 20.54
N GLY A 105 -7.88 -8.58 20.36
CA GLY A 105 -7.55 -9.73 19.53
C GLY A 105 -7.46 -9.34 18.06
N ALA A 106 -8.40 -8.54 17.56
CA ALA A 106 -8.38 -8.02 16.19
C ALA A 106 -7.15 -7.11 15.93
N GLU A 107 -6.81 -6.26 16.88
CA GLU A 107 -5.62 -5.42 16.81
C GLU A 107 -4.33 -6.26 16.78
N LYS A 108 -4.25 -7.31 17.60
CA LYS A 108 -3.12 -8.24 17.58
C LYS A 108 -3.01 -8.96 16.23
N ILE A 109 -4.13 -9.45 15.69
CA ILE A 109 -4.17 -10.10 14.36
C ILE A 109 -3.60 -9.14 13.30
N MET A 110 -3.98 -7.87 13.33
CA MET A 110 -3.45 -6.88 12.40
C MET A 110 -1.94 -6.66 12.61
N GLY A 111 -1.45 -6.60 13.84
CA GLY A 111 -0.02 -6.52 14.13
C GLY A 111 0.76 -7.73 13.57
N ASP A 112 0.29 -8.95 13.85
CA ASP A 112 0.86 -10.19 13.33
C ASP A 112 0.87 -10.19 11.78
N ARG A 113 -0.20 -9.66 11.17
CA ARG A 113 -0.30 -9.49 9.72
C ARG A 113 0.79 -8.58 9.15
N TYR A 114 1.14 -7.49 9.82
CA TYR A 114 2.22 -6.60 9.37
C TYR A 114 3.59 -7.28 9.50
N LEU A 115 3.81 -8.14 10.50
CA LEU A 115 5.02 -8.99 10.57
C LEU A 115 5.11 -9.94 9.37
N GLU A 116 4.02 -10.65 9.06
CA GLU A 116 3.96 -11.55 7.89
C GLU A 116 4.24 -10.79 6.59
N LEU A 117 3.53 -9.67 6.36
CA LEU A 117 3.72 -8.86 5.16
C LEU A 117 5.16 -8.38 4.99
N THR A 118 5.81 -8.01 6.08
CA THR A 118 7.19 -7.51 6.04
C THR A 118 8.18 -8.62 5.69
N ARG A 119 7.96 -9.85 6.16
CA ARG A 119 8.86 -10.99 5.89
C ARG A 119 8.59 -11.68 4.56
N GLU A 120 7.33 -11.97 4.28
CA GLU A 120 6.96 -12.86 3.17
C GLU A 120 6.91 -12.14 1.83
N GLU A 121 6.66 -10.81 1.83
CA GLU A 121 6.58 -10.00 0.62
C GLU A 121 7.92 -9.40 0.16
N ILE A 122 9.05 -9.75 0.79
CA ILE A 122 10.39 -9.30 0.34
C ILE A 122 10.62 -9.55 -1.15
N PRO A 123 10.27 -10.72 -1.74
CA PRO A 123 10.43 -10.94 -3.18
C PRO A 123 9.58 -9.95 -4.02
N GLY A 124 8.36 -9.66 -3.59
CA GLY A 124 7.48 -8.70 -4.24
C GLY A 124 8.03 -7.28 -4.16
N TYR A 125 8.46 -6.85 -2.99
CA TYR A 125 9.09 -5.53 -2.83
C TYR A 125 10.37 -5.40 -3.66
N ARG A 126 11.23 -6.42 -3.67
CA ARG A 126 12.45 -6.45 -4.50
C ARG A 126 12.11 -6.30 -5.98
N THR A 127 11.13 -7.05 -6.48
CA THR A 127 10.67 -6.98 -7.87
C THR A 127 10.12 -5.59 -8.21
N MET A 128 9.33 -4.99 -7.31
CA MET A 128 8.83 -3.63 -7.46
C MET A 128 9.98 -2.64 -7.64
N PHE A 129 10.97 -2.67 -6.75
CA PHE A 129 12.09 -1.74 -6.79
C PHE A 129 12.96 -1.93 -8.05
N GLN A 130 13.29 -3.17 -8.39
CA GLN A 130 14.07 -3.47 -9.61
C GLN A 130 13.36 -2.96 -10.87
N HIS A 131 12.05 -3.18 -10.96
CA HIS A 131 11.27 -2.67 -12.09
C HIS A 131 11.18 -1.14 -12.07
N MET A 132 11.00 -0.52 -10.90
CA MET A 132 10.98 0.94 -10.77
C MET A 132 12.30 1.58 -11.19
N VAL A 133 13.44 0.96 -10.91
CA VAL A 133 14.76 1.45 -11.36
C VAL A 133 14.89 1.38 -12.89
N ALA A 134 14.37 0.32 -13.50
CA ALA A 134 14.50 0.04 -14.93
C ALA A 134 13.45 0.70 -15.83
N SER A 135 12.33 1.18 -15.29
CA SER A 135 11.18 1.71 -16.03
C SER A 135 11.08 3.23 -15.95
N ASP A 136 10.25 3.85 -16.80
CA ASP A 136 9.95 5.28 -16.81
C ASP A 136 8.46 5.55 -16.55
N GLY A 137 8.10 6.83 -16.36
CA GLY A 137 6.71 7.27 -16.13
C GLY A 137 6.29 7.26 -14.68
N GLY A 138 4.99 7.46 -14.45
CA GLY A 138 4.37 7.44 -13.13
C GLY A 138 4.09 6.02 -12.64
N ALA A 139 4.19 5.81 -11.34
CA ALA A 139 4.02 4.52 -10.67
C ALA A 139 2.82 4.55 -9.72
N LEU A 140 1.91 3.58 -9.87
CA LEU A 140 0.80 3.34 -8.95
C LEU A 140 1.05 2.07 -8.15
N VAL A 141 1.15 2.19 -6.82
CA VAL A 141 1.23 1.05 -5.89
C VAL A 141 -0.18 0.75 -5.38
N MET A 142 -0.69 -0.46 -5.61
CA MET A 142 -2.04 -0.82 -5.23
C MET A 142 -2.14 -2.21 -4.58
N CYS A 143 -3.19 -2.37 -3.78
CA CYS A 143 -3.70 -3.66 -3.32
C CYS A 143 -5.24 -3.56 -3.23
N SER A 144 -5.92 -4.41 -2.48
CA SER A 144 -7.39 -4.36 -2.38
C SER A 144 -7.91 -3.09 -1.71
N PHE A 145 -7.29 -2.67 -0.59
CA PHE A 145 -7.69 -1.48 0.17
C PHE A 145 -6.71 -0.31 0.05
N GLY A 146 -5.53 -0.54 -0.51
CA GLY A 146 -4.48 0.49 -0.57
C GLY A 146 -3.88 0.84 0.80
N LYS A 147 -4.16 0.05 1.84
CA LYS A 147 -3.79 0.32 3.23
C LYS A 147 -2.58 -0.52 3.67
N ASP A 148 -2.73 -1.84 3.76
CA ASP A 148 -1.72 -2.71 4.39
C ASP A 148 -0.55 -3.04 3.44
N ARG A 149 -0.76 -3.88 2.42
CA ARG A 149 0.27 -4.26 1.43
C ARG A 149 0.84 -3.04 0.69
N ALA A 150 -0.04 -2.25 0.09
CA ALA A 150 0.35 -1.00 -0.56
C ALA A 150 0.92 0.01 0.46
N GLY A 151 0.51 -0.05 1.73
CA GLY A 151 1.02 0.78 2.81
C GLY A 151 2.48 0.50 3.10
N ILE A 152 2.85 -0.75 3.35
CA ILE A 152 4.24 -1.15 3.61
C ILE A 152 5.10 -0.88 2.37
N ALA A 153 4.65 -1.29 1.16
CA ALA A 153 5.38 -1.04 -0.08
C ALA A 153 5.65 0.46 -0.31
N SER A 154 4.65 1.32 -0.05
CA SER A 154 4.79 2.78 -0.14
C SER A 154 5.72 3.34 0.93
N ALA A 155 5.64 2.84 2.16
CA ALA A 155 6.54 3.26 3.24
C ALA A 155 8.00 2.90 2.94
N LEU A 156 8.27 1.70 2.44
CA LEU A 156 9.59 1.29 1.98
C LEU A 156 10.09 2.16 0.81
N LEU A 157 9.21 2.49 -0.15
CA LEU A 157 9.55 3.35 -1.28
C LEU A 157 9.90 4.78 -0.82
N LEU A 158 9.09 5.37 0.04
CA LEU A 158 9.35 6.71 0.59
C LEU A 158 10.65 6.71 1.41
N SER A 159 10.92 5.65 2.20
CA SER A 159 12.17 5.48 2.92
C SER A 159 13.37 5.36 1.97
N ALA A 160 13.26 4.60 0.87
CA ALA A 160 14.31 4.47 -0.14
C ALA A 160 14.62 5.81 -0.84
N LEU A 161 13.62 6.71 -0.97
CA LEU A 161 13.79 8.07 -1.46
C LEU A 161 14.37 9.03 -0.41
N GLY A 162 14.60 8.57 0.82
CA GLY A 162 15.12 9.37 1.93
C GLY A 162 14.09 10.33 2.55
N VAL A 163 12.80 10.05 2.39
CA VAL A 163 11.73 10.82 3.06
C VAL A 163 11.86 10.65 4.57
N LEU A 164 11.64 11.75 5.31
CA LEU A 164 11.74 11.77 6.76
C LEU A 164 10.73 10.81 7.41
N PRO A 165 11.11 10.04 8.43
CA PRO A 165 10.29 8.98 9.02
C PRO A 165 8.89 9.43 9.44
N GLU A 166 8.77 10.63 10.03
CA GLU A 166 7.48 11.19 10.44
C GLU A 166 6.55 11.49 9.24
N GLN A 167 7.10 11.75 8.07
CA GLN A 167 6.31 11.96 6.85
C GLN A 167 5.94 10.64 6.17
N VAL A 168 6.76 9.60 6.32
CA VAL A 168 6.43 8.23 5.90
C VAL A 168 5.23 7.72 6.72
N GLU A 169 5.25 7.90 8.04
CA GLU A 169 4.14 7.56 8.90
C GLU A 169 2.90 8.39 8.57
N ALA A 170 3.05 9.69 8.37
CA ALA A 170 1.95 10.58 8.00
C ALA A 170 1.28 10.17 6.68
N ASP A 171 2.05 9.76 5.65
CA ASP A 171 1.43 9.20 4.44
C ASP A 171 0.64 7.93 4.73
N TYR A 172 1.19 7.01 5.51
CA TYR A 172 0.50 5.77 5.87
C TYR A 172 -0.83 6.05 6.56
N LEU A 173 -0.84 6.97 7.54
CA LEU A 173 -2.03 7.35 8.33
C LEU A 173 -3.12 8.04 7.51
N LEU A 174 -2.80 8.65 6.36
CA LEU A 174 -3.82 9.16 5.44
C LEU A 174 -4.76 8.06 4.93
N SER A 175 -4.41 6.79 5.08
CA SER A 175 -5.32 5.69 4.74
C SER A 175 -6.54 5.64 5.65
N ALA A 176 -6.47 6.12 6.89
CA ALA A 176 -7.63 6.25 7.76
C ALA A 176 -8.65 7.28 7.20
N VAL A 177 -8.16 8.39 6.62
CA VAL A 177 -9.02 9.42 6.01
C VAL A 177 -9.80 8.87 4.81
N ALA A 178 -9.22 7.93 4.06
CA ALA A 178 -9.87 7.30 2.92
C ALA A 178 -11.07 6.40 3.33
N TYR A 179 -11.16 6.05 4.60
CA TYR A 179 -12.23 5.27 5.21
C TYR A 179 -12.96 6.04 6.30
N ALA A 180 -12.88 7.39 6.28
CA ALA A 180 -13.48 8.27 7.27
C ALA A 180 -15.02 8.20 7.31
N ASP A 181 -15.68 7.75 6.25
CA ASP A 181 -17.07 7.29 6.30
C ASP A 181 -17.08 5.87 6.88
N GLU A 182 -16.85 5.80 8.21
CA GLU A 182 -16.80 4.55 8.95
C GLU A 182 -18.09 3.74 8.77
N ASP A 183 -19.25 4.39 8.73
CA ASP A 183 -20.53 3.71 8.62
C ASP A 183 -20.67 3.01 7.26
N ALA A 184 -20.26 3.65 6.16
CA ALA A 184 -20.26 3.00 4.85
C ALA A 184 -19.20 1.90 4.73
N ALA A 185 -18.05 2.06 5.35
CA ALA A 185 -16.99 1.04 5.38
C ALA A 185 -17.43 -0.16 6.26
N ILE A 186 -17.95 0.08 7.45
CA ILE A 186 -18.47 -0.94 8.36
C ILE A 186 -19.64 -1.67 7.72
N GLY A 187 -20.58 -0.97 7.08
CA GLY A 187 -21.72 -1.58 6.40
C GLY A 187 -21.33 -2.61 5.33
N LYS A 188 -20.19 -2.44 4.64
CA LYS A 188 -19.66 -3.45 3.72
C LYS A 188 -19.16 -4.70 4.46
N PHE A 189 -18.51 -4.51 5.60
CA PHE A 189 -18.08 -5.62 6.46
C PHE A 189 -19.27 -6.31 7.10
N GLU A 190 -20.27 -5.55 7.56
CA GLU A 190 -21.52 -6.10 8.08
C GLU A 190 -22.21 -7.01 7.06
N GLN A 191 -22.33 -6.58 5.81
CA GLN A 191 -22.87 -7.42 4.74
C GLN A 191 -22.06 -8.70 4.53
N PHE A 192 -20.73 -8.59 4.56
CA PHE A 192 -19.86 -9.75 4.38
C PHE A 192 -19.98 -10.75 5.54
N PHE A 193 -19.96 -10.29 6.79
CA PHE A 193 -20.06 -11.13 7.98
C PHE A 193 -21.47 -11.69 8.19
N SER A 194 -22.51 -10.85 7.98
CA SER A 194 -23.91 -11.28 8.09
C SER A 194 -24.26 -12.38 7.08
N ALA A 195 -23.68 -12.34 5.87
CA ALA A 195 -23.84 -13.39 4.88
C ALA A 195 -23.28 -14.76 5.36
N GLN A 196 -22.41 -14.74 6.39
CA GLN A 196 -21.84 -15.95 7.00
C GLN A 196 -22.46 -16.26 8.38
N GLY A 197 -23.56 -15.58 8.73
CA GLY A 197 -24.29 -15.80 9.99
C GLY A 197 -23.56 -15.29 11.25
N LEU A 198 -22.57 -14.41 11.09
CA LEU A 198 -21.76 -13.89 12.19
C LEU A 198 -22.20 -12.47 12.56
N PRO A 199 -22.40 -12.19 13.87
CA PRO A 199 -22.65 -10.82 14.31
C PRO A 199 -21.41 -9.98 14.10
N VAL A 200 -21.59 -8.77 13.59
CA VAL A 200 -20.50 -7.79 13.43
C VAL A 200 -20.45 -6.93 14.66
N ASP A 201 -19.32 -6.96 15.35
CA ASP A 201 -19.00 -5.99 16.39
C ASP A 201 -18.16 -4.87 15.78
N ARG A 202 -18.67 -3.63 15.83
CA ARG A 202 -18.00 -2.44 15.32
C ARG A 202 -16.59 -2.30 15.90
N ASP A 203 -16.44 -2.56 17.19
CA ASP A 203 -15.16 -2.43 17.88
C ASP A 203 -14.12 -3.47 17.42
N ILE A 204 -14.57 -4.59 16.85
CA ILE A 204 -13.70 -5.59 16.20
C ILE A 204 -13.32 -5.16 14.79
N VAL A 205 -14.25 -4.54 14.07
CA VAL A 205 -14.02 -4.13 12.67
C VAL A 205 -13.12 -2.90 12.56
N LEU A 206 -13.24 -1.95 13.49
CA LEU A 206 -12.44 -0.72 13.47
C LEU A 206 -10.92 -0.96 13.42
N PRO A 207 -10.32 -1.83 14.25
CA PRO A 207 -8.89 -2.15 14.13
C PRO A 207 -8.47 -2.66 12.74
N ILE A 208 -9.39 -3.35 12.05
CA ILE A 208 -9.11 -3.92 10.72
C ILE A 208 -9.17 -2.85 9.63
N LEU A 209 -10.10 -1.91 9.74
CA LEU A 209 -10.29 -0.83 8.77
C LEU A 209 -9.27 0.29 8.92
N ASP A 210 -8.95 0.60 10.16
CA ASP A 210 -8.13 1.76 10.52
C ASP A 210 -6.65 1.59 10.13
N ALA A 211 -6.01 2.71 9.84
CA ALA A 211 -4.56 2.78 9.68
C ALA A 211 -3.97 3.32 10.99
N ARG A 212 -3.31 2.46 11.76
CA ARG A 212 -2.78 2.81 13.07
C ARG A 212 -1.26 2.84 13.08
N PRO A 213 -0.63 3.81 13.78
CA PRO A 213 0.84 3.91 13.84
C PRO A 213 1.50 2.61 14.26
N GLN A 214 0.93 1.91 15.25
CA GLN A 214 1.48 0.67 15.79
C GLN A 214 1.61 -0.43 14.75
N TYR A 215 0.76 -0.48 13.71
CA TYR A 215 0.89 -1.48 12.65
C TYR A 215 2.14 -1.25 11.79
N LEU A 216 2.37 -0.01 11.37
CA LEU A 216 3.58 0.32 10.62
C LEU A 216 4.85 0.17 11.49
N ASN A 217 4.76 0.56 12.76
CA ASN A 217 5.86 0.43 13.72
C ASN A 217 6.28 -1.02 13.91
N VAL A 218 5.33 -1.97 13.99
CA VAL A 218 5.64 -3.41 14.05
C VAL A 218 6.50 -3.85 12.87
N ALA A 219 6.21 -3.37 11.65
CA ALA A 219 7.01 -3.66 10.46
C ALA A 219 8.42 -3.05 10.55
N PHE A 220 8.53 -1.80 11.00
CA PHE A 220 9.81 -1.11 11.11
C PHE A 220 10.67 -1.66 12.24
N ASP A 221 10.08 -1.97 13.39
CA ASP A 221 10.77 -2.64 14.52
C ASP A 221 11.30 -4.03 14.10
N LEU A 222 10.58 -4.74 13.23
CA LEU A 222 11.05 -6.01 12.68
C LEU A 222 12.28 -5.80 11.80
N ILE A 223 12.23 -4.82 10.90
CA ILE A 223 13.34 -4.45 10.01
C ILE A 223 14.57 -4.06 10.84
N ASP A 224 14.39 -3.27 11.89
CA ASP A 224 15.49 -2.86 12.78
C ASP A 224 16.12 -4.04 13.49
N ARG A 225 15.32 -4.97 14.00
CA ARG A 225 15.79 -6.16 14.72
C ARG A 225 16.48 -7.18 13.81
N GLU A 226 15.90 -7.47 12.63
CA GLU A 226 16.37 -8.59 11.79
C GLU A 226 17.41 -8.13 10.76
N ALA A 227 17.30 -6.92 10.25
CA ALA A 227 18.23 -6.39 9.27
C ALA A 227 19.24 -5.36 9.83
N GLY A 228 19.01 -4.85 11.03
CA GLY A 228 19.86 -3.82 11.64
C GLY A 228 19.60 -2.42 11.09
N GLY A 229 18.37 -2.14 10.67
CA GLY A 229 17.89 -0.84 10.23
C GLY A 229 17.42 -0.77 8.78
N MET A 230 16.63 0.26 8.49
CA MET A 230 15.98 0.45 7.19
C MET A 230 17.00 0.53 6.03
N ASP A 231 18.08 1.28 6.18
CA ASP A 231 19.09 1.42 5.12
C ASP A 231 19.73 0.07 4.75
N ARG A 232 20.02 -0.74 5.75
CA ARG A 232 20.58 -2.07 5.53
C ARG A 232 19.57 -3.01 4.90
N PHE A 233 18.33 -3.01 5.36
CA PHE A 233 17.22 -3.77 4.78
C PHE A 233 17.01 -3.44 3.30
N LEU A 234 16.91 -2.15 2.97
CA LEU A 234 16.77 -1.68 1.60
C LEU A 234 17.92 -2.19 0.72
N HIS A 235 19.15 -2.15 1.22
CA HIS A 235 20.32 -2.57 0.46
C HIS A 235 20.39 -4.12 0.32
N THR A 236 20.34 -4.86 1.44
CA THR A 236 20.60 -6.30 1.44
C THR A 236 19.40 -7.13 0.96
N GLU A 237 18.19 -6.75 1.37
CA GLU A 237 16.98 -7.52 1.06
C GLU A 237 16.31 -7.04 -0.23
N LEU A 238 16.33 -5.75 -0.52
CA LEU A 238 15.61 -5.20 -1.67
C LEU A 238 16.52 -4.80 -2.84
N GLY A 239 17.85 -4.90 -2.68
CA GLY A 239 18.81 -4.56 -3.72
C GLY A 239 18.90 -3.05 -4.00
N MET A 240 18.51 -2.21 -3.03
CA MET A 240 18.50 -0.76 -3.15
C MET A 240 19.76 -0.15 -2.52
N GLY A 241 20.88 -0.36 -3.20
CA GLY A 241 22.13 0.31 -2.86
C GLY A 241 22.12 1.80 -3.22
N PRO A 242 23.23 2.52 -2.96
CA PRO A 242 23.31 3.97 -3.23
C PRO A 242 22.99 4.34 -4.66
N THR A 243 23.45 3.56 -5.65
CA THR A 243 23.22 3.80 -7.08
C THR A 243 21.75 3.70 -7.46
N GLU A 244 21.07 2.62 -7.02
CA GLU A 244 19.67 2.37 -7.30
C GLU A 244 18.78 3.43 -6.61
N ARG A 245 19.10 3.81 -5.38
CA ARG A 245 18.39 4.89 -4.66
C ARG A 245 18.56 6.23 -5.35
N GLU A 246 19.75 6.55 -5.86
CA GLU A 246 19.98 7.76 -6.65
C GLU A 246 19.16 7.77 -7.94
N GLN A 247 19.07 6.63 -8.66
CA GLN A 247 18.23 6.50 -9.85
C GLN A 247 16.75 6.73 -9.53
N LEU A 248 16.23 6.14 -8.45
CA LEU A 248 14.87 6.39 -7.99
C LEU A 248 14.66 7.87 -7.62
N ALA A 249 15.61 8.48 -6.89
CA ALA A 249 15.49 9.87 -6.48
C ALA A 249 15.42 10.82 -7.68
N ARG A 250 16.22 10.61 -8.73
CA ARG A 250 16.16 11.41 -9.97
C ARG A 250 14.76 11.37 -10.62
N ARG A 251 14.04 10.28 -10.52
CA ARG A 251 12.72 10.11 -11.14
C ARG A 251 11.60 10.68 -10.27
N PHE A 252 11.67 10.39 -8.98
CA PHE A 252 10.54 10.56 -8.07
C PHE A 252 10.69 11.74 -7.11
N THR A 253 11.83 12.43 -7.15
CA THR A 253 12.04 13.66 -6.39
C THR A 253 12.40 14.84 -7.30
N ARG A 254 12.35 16.03 -6.76
CA ARG A 254 12.83 17.28 -7.37
C ARG A 254 13.53 18.13 -6.31
N PRO A 255 14.56 18.92 -6.67
CA PRO A 255 15.14 19.90 -5.76
C PRO A 255 14.07 20.80 -5.16
N GLN A 256 14.23 21.20 -3.92
CA GLN A 256 13.41 22.25 -3.32
C GLN A 256 13.89 23.59 -3.91
N ASN A 257 12.98 24.35 -4.53
CA ASN A 257 13.28 25.70 -5.05
C ASN A 257 13.39 26.69 -3.89
#